data_d9bd95fde931fdc66bc09072350728dd
#
_entry.id   d9bd95fde931fdc66bc09072350728dd
#
_cell.length_a   1.000
_cell.length_b   1.000
_cell.length_c   1.000
_cell.angle_alpha   90.00
_cell.angle_beta   90.00
_cell.angle_gamma   90.00
#
_symmetry.space_group_name_H-M   'P 1'
#
loop_
_entity.id
_entity.type
_entity.pdbx_description
1 polymer ?
#
loop_
_entity_poly.entity_id
_entity_poly.type
_entity_poly.pdbx_seq_one_letter_code
_entity_poly.pdbx_strand_id
1 'polypeptide(L)'
;MRDITVLLTGCGVQFIPGLVNCLKENGERNIRLIGTDMNDDKTLYPLFDKLYVVPAAKDEHYVDRLLEICKNEKVDVVLPSMSAELLPLIDRLSDFEKIGVKVSVSDRKSIEITNNKLKFYEFLKENGLKVPKFASVKTADDLLPACKAVGYPEKAVCVKATELSGSRGIRIIDATKSRYDILFGQKPNSFYTTFDELQETLRERKTMPEMMAMECLPGEEGSVDLIADNGKILYMAYRESNVNLASIPQEATLFRNDEAYQIAEAVIEKLKLTGSADLDFKYDENGHPVLMEINPRIAATMQIFKEAGINLPYLRIKQLLGEDLPQVEIKYGLKMKRRYQEMFYYDNNGGKKWKL
;
A
#
# COMPACT_ATOMS: atom_id res chain seq x y z
N MET A 1 -3.06 30.34 -3.86
CA MET A 1 -1.83 29.63 -3.41
C MET A 1 -0.79 29.64 -4.51
N ARG A 2 0.52 29.53 -4.19
CA ARG A 2 1.55 29.41 -5.22
C ARG A 2 1.48 28.07 -5.94
N ASP A 3 1.86 28.03 -7.21
CA ASP A 3 2.05 26.80 -7.95
C ASP A 3 3.25 26.01 -7.37
N ILE A 4 3.19 24.69 -7.45
CA ILE A 4 4.22 23.79 -6.94
C ILE A 4 4.58 22.71 -7.96
N THR A 5 5.77 22.14 -7.79
CA THR A 5 6.20 20.94 -8.53
C THR A 5 6.22 19.75 -7.60
N VAL A 6 5.53 18.68 -7.98
CA VAL A 6 5.46 17.43 -7.23
C VAL A 6 6.13 16.31 -8.03
N LEU A 7 7.02 15.57 -7.40
CA LEU A 7 7.59 14.34 -7.93
C LEU A 7 6.83 13.15 -7.38
N LEU A 8 6.16 12.40 -8.25
CA LEU A 8 5.49 11.14 -7.94
C LEU A 8 6.36 9.98 -8.39
N THR A 9 6.64 9.02 -7.52
CA THR A 9 7.50 7.87 -7.84
C THR A 9 6.70 6.59 -8.05
N GLY A 10 7.31 5.57 -8.68
CA GLY A 10 6.65 4.28 -8.93
C GLY A 10 5.42 4.40 -9.82
N CYS A 11 5.49 5.21 -10.89
CA CYS A 11 4.34 5.58 -11.70
C CYS A 11 3.80 4.47 -12.60
N GLY A 12 4.50 3.34 -12.76
CA GLY A 12 4.07 2.21 -13.59
C GLY A 12 2.92 1.36 -13.00
N VAL A 13 2.35 1.75 -11.86
CA VAL A 13 1.26 1.02 -11.22
C VAL A 13 -0.11 1.46 -11.74
N GLN A 14 -1.05 0.52 -11.81
CA GLN A 14 -2.36 0.71 -12.46
C GLN A 14 -3.24 1.80 -11.84
N PHE A 15 -2.99 2.21 -10.59
CA PHE A 15 -3.79 3.22 -9.90
C PHE A 15 -3.31 4.67 -10.09
N ILE A 16 -2.21 4.87 -10.80
CA ILE A 16 -1.61 6.19 -11.00
C ILE A 16 -2.56 7.22 -11.60
N PRO A 17 -3.42 6.92 -12.60
CA PRO A 17 -4.35 7.92 -13.13
C PRO A 17 -5.24 8.55 -12.05
N GLY A 18 -5.74 7.74 -11.10
CA GLY A 18 -6.56 8.26 -9.99
C GLY A 18 -5.77 9.16 -9.04
N LEU A 19 -4.50 8.85 -8.79
CA LEU A 19 -3.63 9.69 -7.95
C LEU A 19 -3.27 11.00 -8.67
N VAL A 20 -3.00 10.94 -9.97
CA VAL A 20 -2.77 12.14 -10.81
C VAL A 20 -3.99 13.06 -10.76
N ASN A 21 -5.21 12.52 -10.86
CA ASN A 21 -6.45 13.30 -10.75
C ASN A 21 -6.59 13.96 -9.37
N CYS A 22 -6.21 13.26 -8.29
CA CYS A 22 -6.20 13.86 -6.94
C CYS A 22 -5.28 15.08 -6.86
N LEU A 23 -4.15 15.06 -7.55
CA LEU A 23 -3.15 16.14 -7.51
C LEU A 23 -3.48 17.27 -8.50
N LYS A 24 -3.83 16.95 -9.74
CA LYS A 24 -4.10 17.97 -10.78
C LYS A 24 -5.43 18.67 -10.60
N GLU A 25 -6.45 17.97 -10.10
CA GLU A 25 -7.80 18.52 -9.87
C GLU A 25 -8.03 18.85 -8.38
N ASN A 26 -7.06 19.50 -7.72
CA ASN A 26 -7.12 19.82 -6.30
C ASN A 26 -8.00 21.06 -5.97
N GLY A 27 -8.38 21.86 -6.94
CA GLY A 27 -9.26 23.02 -6.78
C GLY A 27 -8.62 24.28 -6.20
N GLU A 28 -7.32 24.26 -5.83
CA GLU A 28 -6.65 25.38 -5.15
C GLU A 28 -5.44 25.96 -5.90
N ARG A 29 -4.67 25.13 -6.63
CA ARG A 29 -3.44 25.54 -7.33
C ARG A 29 -3.11 24.66 -8.52
N ASN A 30 -2.23 25.14 -9.39
CA ASN A 30 -1.61 24.28 -10.39
C ASN A 30 -0.48 23.46 -9.76
N ILE A 31 -0.47 22.17 -10.09
CA ILE A 31 0.62 21.26 -9.74
C ILE A 31 1.29 20.80 -11.02
N ARG A 32 2.56 21.19 -11.19
CA ARG A 32 3.43 20.59 -12.19
C ARG A 32 3.85 19.22 -11.69
N LEU A 33 3.46 18.18 -12.39
CA LEU A 33 3.61 16.80 -11.96
C LEU A 33 4.73 16.10 -12.73
N ILE A 34 5.79 15.74 -12.03
CA ILE A 34 6.90 14.95 -12.55
C ILE A 34 6.70 13.50 -12.13
N GLY A 35 6.76 12.56 -13.08
CA GLY A 35 6.67 11.14 -12.80
C GLY A 35 8.02 10.45 -12.87
N THR A 36 8.23 9.39 -12.06
CA THR A 36 9.36 8.48 -12.21
C THR A 36 8.93 7.02 -12.13
N ASP A 37 9.53 6.19 -12.97
CA ASP A 37 9.39 4.73 -12.91
C ASP A 37 10.68 4.05 -13.36
N MET A 38 10.85 2.77 -13.04
CA MET A 38 11.98 1.98 -13.51
C MET A 38 11.84 1.55 -14.98
N ASN A 39 10.62 1.59 -15.51
CA ASN A 39 10.31 1.25 -16.89
C ASN A 39 9.93 2.49 -17.69
N ASP A 40 10.32 2.53 -18.97
CA ASP A 40 9.88 3.56 -19.93
C ASP A 40 8.52 3.20 -20.51
N ASP A 41 7.46 3.40 -19.72
CA ASP A 41 6.08 3.16 -20.17
C ASP A 41 5.51 4.39 -20.87
N LYS A 42 5.34 4.28 -22.19
CA LYS A 42 4.83 5.37 -23.02
C LYS A 42 3.39 5.76 -22.68
N THR A 43 2.59 4.88 -22.09
CA THR A 43 1.21 5.16 -21.71
C THR A 43 1.10 6.17 -20.56
N LEU A 44 2.19 6.39 -19.82
CA LEU A 44 2.24 7.35 -18.72
C LEU A 44 2.48 8.80 -19.18
N TYR A 45 3.04 9.00 -20.38
CA TYR A 45 3.42 10.35 -20.86
C TYR A 45 2.28 11.37 -20.85
N PRO A 46 1.03 11.03 -21.18
CA PRO A 46 -0.08 11.99 -21.14
C PRO A 46 -0.46 12.45 -19.73
N LEU A 47 -0.10 11.68 -18.70
CA LEU A 47 -0.48 11.94 -17.31
C LEU A 47 0.43 12.96 -16.62
N PHE A 48 1.69 13.09 -17.08
CA PHE A 48 2.73 13.87 -16.43
C PHE A 48 3.20 15.02 -17.30
N ASP A 49 3.64 16.11 -16.67
CA ASP A 49 4.30 17.21 -17.36
C ASP A 49 5.71 16.78 -17.83
N LYS A 50 6.33 15.84 -17.10
CA LYS A 50 7.57 15.18 -17.49
C LYS A 50 7.68 13.81 -16.81
N LEU A 51 8.29 12.85 -17.49
CA LEU A 51 8.52 11.50 -16.98
C LEU A 51 10.01 11.15 -17.08
N TYR A 52 10.55 10.50 -16.06
CA TYR A 52 11.94 10.05 -16.00
C TYR A 52 12.03 8.57 -15.68
N VAL A 53 12.94 7.88 -16.36
CA VAL A 53 13.36 6.54 -15.97
C VAL A 53 14.39 6.65 -14.85
N VAL A 54 14.22 5.85 -13.80
CA VAL A 54 15.08 5.80 -12.62
C VAL A 54 15.48 4.35 -12.30
N PRO A 55 16.58 4.09 -11.60
CA PRO A 55 16.91 2.77 -11.11
C PRO A 55 15.79 2.21 -10.19
N ALA A 56 15.79 0.90 -9.95
CA ALA A 56 14.90 0.29 -8.96
C ALA A 56 15.21 0.83 -7.55
N ALA A 57 14.21 0.89 -6.66
CA ALA A 57 14.34 1.45 -5.31
C ALA A 57 15.45 0.82 -4.45
N LYS A 58 15.82 -0.45 -4.73
CA LYS A 58 16.93 -1.16 -4.07
C LYS A 58 18.33 -0.86 -4.63
N ASP A 59 18.41 -0.15 -5.74
CA ASP A 59 19.67 0.24 -6.38
C ASP A 59 20.30 1.40 -5.59
N GLU A 60 21.62 1.35 -5.38
CA GLU A 60 22.37 2.36 -4.62
C GLU A 60 22.28 3.76 -5.25
N HIS A 61 22.10 3.87 -6.57
CA HIS A 61 21.96 5.12 -7.30
C HIS A 61 20.54 5.69 -7.35
N TYR A 62 19.56 4.97 -6.81
CA TYR A 62 18.15 5.38 -6.87
C TYR A 62 17.91 6.78 -6.30
N VAL A 63 18.35 7.01 -5.06
CA VAL A 63 18.13 8.29 -4.37
C VAL A 63 18.93 9.41 -5.00
N ASP A 64 20.16 9.16 -5.45
CA ASP A 64 20.99 10.17 -6.15
C ASP A 64 20.30 10.64 -7.43
N ARG A 65 19.68 9.71 -8.18
CA ARG A 65 18.93 10.06 -9.38
C ARG A 65 17.69 10.89 -9.06
N LEU A 66 16.95 10.59 -7.98
CA LEU A 66 15.83 11.41 -7.53
C LEU A 66 16.26 12.82 -7.11
N LEU A 67 17.38 12.95 -6.38
CA LEU A 67 17.94 14.24 -5.97
C LEU A 67 18.33 15.11 -7.17
N GLU A 68 18.95 14.50 -8.19
CA GLU A 68 19.27 15.18 -9.46
C GLU A 68 18.00 15.72 -10.14
N ILE A 69 16.97 14.88 -10.27
CA ILE A 69 15.66 15.28 -10.84
C ILE A 69 15.03 16.40 -10.03
N CYS A 70 15.03 16.29 -8.70
CA CYS A 70 14.48 17.30 -7.80
C CYS A 70 15.14 18.66 -8.00
N LYS A 71 16.47 18.71 -8.14
CA LYS A 71 17.20 19.96 -8.41
C LYS A 71 16.86 20.54 -9.79
N ASN A 72 16.91 19.71 -10.82
CA ASN A 72 16.70 20.14 -12.21
C ASN A 72 15.28 20.61 -12.47
N GLU A 73 14.27 19.97 -11.85
CA GLU A 73 12.87 20.28 -12.04
C GLU A 73 12.30 21.21 -10.97
N LYS A 74 13.11 21.63 -9.99
CA LYS A 74 12.71 22.50 -8.87
C LYS A 74 11.51 21.92 -8.11
N VAL A 75 11.63 20.65 -7.73
CA VAL A 75 10.59 19.91 -7.01
C VAL A 75 10.41 20.49 -5.61
N ASP A 76 9.15 20.68 -5.20
CA ASP A 76 8.79 21.08 -3.85
C ASP A 76 8.52 19.87 -2.93
N VAL A 77 7.86 18.85 -3.48
CA VAL A 77 7.43 17.67 -2.71
C VAL A 77 7.66 16.38 -3.49
N VAL A 78 8.18 15.36 -2.81
CA VAL A 78 8.27 13.97 -3.30
C VAL A 78 7.19 13.12 -2.61
N LEU A 79 6.38 12.42 -3.42
CA LEU A 79 5.34 11.50 -2.97
C LEU A 79 5.68 10.07 -3.41
N PRO A 80 6.21 9.22 -2.53
CA PRO A 80 6.45 7.82 -2.85
C PRO A 80 5.14 7.03 -2.91
N SER A 81 5.00 6.16 -3.92
CA SER A 81 3.85 5.28 -4.08
C SER A 81 4.12 3.83 -3.67
N MET A 82 5.40 3.45 -3.46
CA MET A 82 5.82 2.09 -3.21
C MET A 82 6.50 1.94 -1.85
N SER A 83 6.14 0.90 -1.08
CA SER A 83 6.77 0.63 0.23
C SER A 83 8.28 0.39 0.15
N ALA A 84 8.78 -0.15 -0.98
CA ALA A 84 10.21 -0.39 -1.19
C ALA A 84 11.06 0.90 -1.25
N GLU A 85 10.45 2.06 -1.51
CA GLU A 85 11.12 3.35 -1.62
C GLU A 85 11.33 4.03 -0.26
N LEU A 86 10.54 3.65 0.76
CA LEU A 86 10.46 4.39 2.02
C LEU A 86 11.76 4.38 2.81
N LEU A 87 12.41 3.22 2.96
CA LEU A 87 13.68 3.13 3.68
C LEU A 87 14.82 3.88 2.96
N PRO A 88 15.06 3.68 1.66
CA PRO A 88 16.04 4.50 0.93
C PRO A 88 15.80 6.02 1.05
N LEU A 89 14.53 6.46 1.01
CA LEU A 89 14.20 7.87 1.11
C LEU A 89 14.43 8.44 2.52
N ILE A 90 14.02 7.72 3.57
CA ILE A 90 14.23 8.19 4.94
C ILE A 90 15.71 8.23 5.31
N ASP A 91 16.54 7.32 4.78
CA ASP A 91 17.99 7.29 5.00
C ASP A 91 18.70 8.52 4.45
N ARG A 92 18.15 9.11 3.41
CA ARG A 92 18.72 10.26 2.72
C ARG A 92 17.83 11.52 2.84
N LEU A 93 16.87 11.53 3.80
CA LEU A 93 15.92 12.63 3.97
C LEU A 93 16.62 13.99 4.11
N SER A 94 17.72 14.06 4.87
CA SER A 94 18.48 15.28 5.06
C SER A 94 19.03 15.87 3.74
N ASP A 95 19.29 15.04 2.72
CA ASP A 95 19.81 15.51 1.44
C ASP A 95 18.70 16.19 0.61
N PHE A 96 17.44 15.73 0.73
CA PHE A 96 16.29 16.42 0.16
C PHE A 96 16.01 17.74 0.89
N GLU A 97 16.11 17.75 2.22
CA GLU A 97 15.91 18.96 3.03
C GLU A 97 16.94 20.06 2.69
N LYS A 98 18.22 19.71 2.47
CA LYS A 98 19.27 20.66 2.06
C LYS A 98 18.95 21.38 0.76
N ILE A 99 18.16 20.77 -0.11
CA ILE A 99 17.74 21.39 -1.38
C ILE A 99 16.30 21.93 -1.32
N GLY A 100 15.71 21.99 -0.11
CA GLY A 100 14.37 22.56 0.12
C GLY A 100 13.21 21.66 -0.27
N VAL A 101 13.44 20.37 -0.56
CA VAL A 101 12.43 19.41 -0.98
C VAL A 101 11.83 18.68 0.23
N LYS A 102 10.52 18.60 0.30
CA LYS A 102 9.79 17.81 1.30
C LYS A 102 9.51 16.41 0.77
N VAL A 103 9.70 15.38 1.60
CA VAL A 103 9.44 13.98 1.22
C VAL A 103 8.35 13.40 2.08
N SER A 104 7.34 12.75 1.48
CA SER A 104 6.24 12.12 2.19
C SER A 104 6.64 10.73 2.71
N VAL A 105 7.42 10.69 3.76
CA VAL A 105 7.79 9.45 4.47
C VAL A 105 7.44 9.59 5.95
N SER A 106 7.30 8.46 6.64
CA SER A 106 7.22 8.37 8.09
C SER A 106 8.63 8.24 8.69
N ASP A 107 8.71 8.19 10.02
CA ASP A 107 9.97 7.89 10.70
C ASP A 107 10.43 6.45 10.42
N ARG A 108 11.75 6.21 10.55
CA ARG A 108 12.36 4.91 10.27
C ARG A 108 11.75 3.79 11.11
N LYS A 109 11.51 4.00 12.40
CA LYS A 109 11.01 2.97 13.32
C LYS A 109 9.61 2.52 12.90
N SER A 110 8.73 3.46 12.57
CA SER A 110 7.39 3.16 12.07
C SER A 110 7.44 2.37 10.76
N ILE A 111 8.34 2.75 9.83
CA ILE A 111 8.51 2.05 8.55
C ILE A 111 9.02 0.62 8.77
N GLU A 112 10.02 0.41 9.62
CA GLU A 112 10.60 -0.92 9.91
C GLU A 112 9.61 -1.87 10.57
N ILE A 113 8.77 -1.35 11.48
CA ILE A 113 7.72 -2.13 12.13
C ILE A 113 6.65 -2.52 11.10
N THR A 114 6.15 -1.57 10.33
CA THR A 114 5.00 -1.79 9.43
C THR A 114 5.36 -2.55 8.16
N ASN A 115 6.61 -2.46 7.68
CA ASN A 115 7.07 -3.20 6.51
C ASN A 115 7.38 -4.68 6.80
N ASN A 116 7.41 -5.10 8.07
CA ASN A 116 7.58 -6.50 8.45
C ASN A 116 6.35 -6.98 9.22
N LYS A 117 5.56 -7.87 8.61
CA LYS A 117 4.27 -8.34 9.18
C LYS A 117 4.42 -9.02 10.54
N LEU A 118 5.51 -9.76 10.77
CA LEU A 118 5.75 -10.41 12.04
C LEU A 118 6.05 -9.37 13.13
N LYS A 119 6.98 -8.45 12.88
CA LYS A 119 7.29 -7.33 13.80
C LYS A 119 6.06 -6.49 14.10
N PHE A 120 5.23 -6.25 13.08
CA PHE A 120 3.99 -5.50 13.26
C PHE A 120 3.00 -6.22 14.19
N TYR A 121 2.83 -7.54 14.03
CA TYR A 121 1.94 -8.32 14.90
C TYR A 121 2.48 -8.45 16.33
N GLU A 122 3.80 -8.60 16.48
CA GLU A 122 4.46 -8.53 17.79
C GLU A 122 4.24 -7.17 18.46
N PHE A 123 4.41 -6.08 17.71
CA PHE A 123 4.12 -4.73 18.19
C PHE A 123 2.66 -4.56 18.65
N LEU A 124 1.69 -5.03 17.87
CA LEU A 124 0.27 -4.98 18.25
C LEU A 124 0.03 -5.72 19.57
N LYS A 125 0.55 -6.94 19.68
CA LYS A 125 0.43 -7.78 20.87
C LYS A 125 1.07 -7.13 22.12
N GLU A 126 2.28 -6.62 22.01
CA GLU A 126 3.00 -5.94 23.09
C GLU A 126 2.29 -4.68 23.59
N ASN A 127 1.53 -4.02 22.72
CA ASN A 127 0.74 -2.84 23.07
C ASN A 127 -0.71 -3.15 23.46
N GLY A 128 -1.07 -4.44 23.66
CA GLY A 128 -2.40 -4.86 24.07
C GLY A 128 -3.49 -4.66 23.02
N LEU A 129 -3.10 -4.53 21.75
CA LEU A 129 -4.03 -4.36 20.64
C LEU A 129 -4.47 -5.74 20.09
N LYS A 130 -5.70 -5.81 19.57
CA LYS A 130 -6.23 -7.04 18.98
C LYS A 130 -5.40 -7.42 17.76
N VAL A 131 -4.96 -8.67 17.70
CA VAL A 131 -4.18 -9.24 16.61
C VAL A 131 -4.67 -10.66 16.32
N PRO A 132 -4.70 -11.11 15.05
CA PRO A 132 -4.99 -12.49 14.73
C PRO A 132 -3.99 -13.44 15.41
N LYS A 133 -4.35 -14.69 15.67
CA LYS A 133 -3.35 -15.69 16.10
C LYS A 133 -2.28 -15.83 15.03
N PHE A 134 -1.04 -15.85 15.43
CA PHE A 134 0.09 -15.97 14.50
C PHE A 134 1.26 -16.73 15.12
N ALA A 135 2.10 -17.30 14.26
CA ALA A 135 3.34 -17.99 14.63
C ALA A 135 4.39 -17.78 13.52
N SER A 136 5.65 -17.63 13.91
CA SER A 136 6.79 -17.51 12.98
C SER A 136 7.11 -18.85 12.31
N VAL A 137 7.54 -18.78 11.04
CA VAL A 137 8.03 -19.90 10.23
C VAL A 137 9.37 -19.50 9.64
N LYS A 138 10.47 -19.98 10.22
CA LYS A 138 11.85 -19.66 9.80
C LYS A 138 12.44 -20.74 8.90
N THR A 139 11.98 -21.96 9.06
CA THR A 139 12.39 -23.13 8.28
C THR A 139 11.16 -23.90 7.78
N ALA A 140 11.33 -24.76 6.79
CA ALA A 140 10.24 -25.62 6.31
C ALA A 140 9.69 -26.55 7.41
N ASP A 141 10.51 -26.91 8.39
CA ASP A 141 10.09 -27.80 9.49
C ASP A 141 9.26 -27.06 10.56
N ASP A 142 9.36 -25.73 10.63
CA ASP A 142 8.50 -24.90 11.50
C ASP A 142 7.07 -24.78 10.97
N LEU A 143 6.82 -25.12 9.70
CA LEU A 143 5.52 -24.88 9.05
C LEU A 143 4.38 -25.61 9.78
N LEU A 144 4.54 -26.91 10.07
CA LEU A 144 3.48 -27.69 10.72
C LEU A 144 3.17 -27.22 12.15
N PRO A 145 4.15 -27.04 13.05
CA PRO A 145 3.88 -26.53 14.39
C PRO A 145 3.28 -25.12 14.36
N ALA A 146 3.72 -24.24 13.45
CA ALA A 146 3.16 -22.91 13.31
C ALA A 146 1.69 -22.94 12.83
N CYS A 147 1.38 -23.74 11.81
CA CYS A 147 0.01 -23.90 11.34
C CYS A 147 -0.92 -24.48 12.44
N LYS A 148 -0.45 -25.47 13.22
CA LYS A 148 -1.22 -26.02 14.34
C LYS A 148 -1.49 -24.99 15.43
N ALA A 149 -0.52 -24.13 15.73
CA ALA A 149 -0.67 -23.09 16.73
C ALA A 149 -1.77 -22.06 16.38
N VAL A 150 -2.10 -21.91 15.10
CA VAL A 150 -3.12 -20.96 14.62
C VAL A 150 -4.43 -21.62 14.17
N GLY A 151 -4.56 -22.96 14.31
CA GLY A 151 -5.83 -23.69 14.16
C GLY A 151 -5.91 -24.76 13.09
N TYR A 152 -4.80 -25.06 12.39
CA TYR A 152 -4.77 -26.18 11.42
C TYR A 152 -4.76 -27.53 12.14
N PRO A 153 -5.47 -28.59 11.68
CA PRO A 153 -6.23 -28.67 10.44
C PRO A 153 -7.71 -28.25 10.56
N GLU A 154 -8.21 -27.95 11.77
CA GLU A 154 -9.63 -27.70 12.04
C GLU A 154 -10.14 -26.41 11.38
N LYS A 155 -9.24 -25.45 11.18
CA LYS A 155 -9.51 -24.19 10.48
C LYS A 155 -8.51 -23.97 9.34
N ALA A 156 -8.95 -23.27 8.29
CA ALA A 156 -8.03 -22.79 7.27
C ALA A 156 -7.03 -21.79 7.88
N VAL A 157 -5.79 -21.85 7.41
CA VAL A 157 -4.72 -20.96 7.87
C VAL A 157 -4.09 -20.22 6.70
N CYS A 158 -3.64 -18.99 6.94
CA CYS A 158 -2.92 -18.21 5.96
C CYS A 158 -1.42 -18.22 6.31
N VAL A 159 -0.57 -18.57 5.34
CA VAL A 159 0.88 -18.50 5.45
C VAL A 159 1.37 -17.41 4.53
N LYS A 160 2.17 -16.47 5.05
CA LYS A 160 2.66 -15.33 4.26
C LYS A 160 4.10 -14.96 4.62
N ALA A 161 4.86 -14.52 3.61
CA ALA A 161 6.19 -13.96 3.84
C ALA A 161 6.08 -12.64 4.61
N THR A 162 7.01 -12.40 5.55
CA THR A 162 6.95 -11.25 6.47
C THR A 162 7.21 -9.92 5.80
N GLU A 163 8.07 -9.87 4.77
CA GLU A 163 8.52 -8.61 4.14
C GLU A 163 8.12 -8.43 2.66
N LEU A 164 7.47 -9.44 2.05
CA LEU A 164 7.03 -9.32 0.67
C LEU A 164 5.70 -8.58 0.56
N SER A 165 5.54 -7.85 -0.55
CA SER A 165 4.35 -7.07 -0.89
C SER A 165 3.69 -7.55 -2.20
N GLY A 166 2.49 -7.04 -2.52
CA GLY A 166 1.76 -7.38 -3.74
C GLY A 166 1.35 -8.85 -3.79
N SER A 167 0.90 -9.40 -2.69
CA SER A 167 0.42 -10.78 -2.51
C SER A 167 1.46 -11.88 -2.83
N ARG A 168 2.73 -11.54 -2.97
CA ARG A 168 3.80 -12.54 -3.14
C ARG A 168 4.05 -13.28 -1.82
N GLY A 169 4.27 -14.61 -1.93
CA GLY A 169 4.54 -15.45 -0.76
C GLY A 169 3.35 -15.67 0.15
N ILE A 170 2.11 -15.47 -0.32
CA ILE A 170 0.88 -15.77 0.43
C ILE A 170 0.29 -17.08 -0.05
N ARG A 171 -0.07 -17.97 0.88
CA ARG A 171 -0.85 -19.17 0.61
C ARG A 171 -1.89 -19.39 1.70
N ILE A 172 -3.01 -19.98 1.31
CA ILE A 172 -4.08 -20.44 2.21
C ILE A 172 -4.08 -21.97 2.20
N ILE A 173 -3.97 -22.54 3.37
CA ILE A 173 -4.02 -24.01 3.57
C ILE A 173 -5.35 -24.32 4.26
N ASP A 174 -6.16 -25.13 3.58
CA ASP A 174 -7.45 -25.60 4.07
C ASP A 174 -7.48 -27.13 3.96
N ALA A 175 -7.47 -27.82 5.08
CA ALA A 175 -7.41 -29.29 5.11
C ALA A 175 -8.64 -29.96 4.49
N THR A 176 -9.73 -29.24 4.29
CA THR A 176 -10.95 -29.75 3.62
C THR A 176 -10.83 -29.74 2.09
N LYS A 177 -9.79 -29.10 1.52
CA LYS A 177 -9.59 -28.97 0.07
C LYS A 177 -8.45 -29.88 -0.40
N SER A 178 -8.78 -30.82 -1.28
CA SER A 178 -7.79 -31.64 -1.99
C SER A 178 -7.12 -30.83 -3.14
N ARG A 179 -6.02 -31.37 -3.68
CA ARG A 179 -5.40 -30.83 -4.91
C ARG A 179 -6.39 -30.76 -6.08
N TYR A 180 -7.29 -31.74 -6.18
CA TYR A 180 -8.34 -31.77 -7.20
C TYR A 180 -9.31 -30.62 -7.02
N ASP A 181 -9.79 -30.38 -5.78
CA ASP A 181 -10.72 -29.27 -5.48
C ASP A 181 -10.08 -27.91 -5.78
N ILE A 182 -8.80 -27.75 -5.48
CA ILE A 182 -8.06 -26.52 -5.79
C ILE A 182 -7.93 -26.34 -7.30
N LEU A 183 -7.53 -27.39 -8.03
CA LEU A 183 -7.30 -27.31 -9.47
C LEU A 183 -8.59 -26.99 -10.26
N PHE A 184 -9.70 -27.61 -9.90
CA PHE A 184 -10.95 -27.48 -10.67
C PHE A 184 -11.95 -26.49 -10.06
N GLY A 185 -11.84 -26.19 -8.76
CA GLY A 185 -12.72 -25.29 -8.04
C GLY A 185 -12.18 -23.86 -7.85
N GLN A 186 -10.88 -23.63 -8.08
CA GLN A 186 -10.26 -22.34 -7.89
C GLN A 186 -9.71 -21.77 -9.21
N LYS A 187 -9.67 -20.43 -9.32
CA LYS A 187 -9.00 -19.78 -10.45
C LYS A 187 -7.48 -19.97 -10.35
N PRO A 188 -6.71 -19.97 -11.46
CA PRO A 188 -5.26 -20.19 -11.46
C PRO A 188 -4.46 -19.23 -10.56
N ASN A 189 -5.01 -18.04 -10.28
CA ASN A 189 -4.41 -17.04 -9.39
C ASN A 189 -4.90 -17.14 -7.93
N SER A 190 -5.54 -18.24 -7.56
CA SER A 190 -5.97 -18.51 -6.18
C SER A 190 -4.77 -18.66 -5.25
N PHE A 191 -4.95 -18.25 -3.99
CA PHE A 191 -3.95 -18.44 -2.95
C PHE A 191 -3.97 -19.81 -2.30
N TYR A 192 -4.95 -20.66 -2.60
CA TYR A 192 -5.06 -22.00 -2.03
C TYR A 192 -3.94 -22.92 -2.51
N THR A 193 -3.41 -23.70 -1.57
CA THR A 193 -2.49 -24.81 -1.81
C THR A 193 -2.71 -25.89 -0.74
N THR A 194 -2.22 -27.09 -0.96
CA THR A 194 -2.20 -28.11 0.10
C THR A 194 -1.01 -27.89 1.03
N PHE A 195 -1.09 -28.44 2.25
CA PHE A 195 0.01 -28.39 3.20
C PHE A 195 1.28 -29.01 2.63
N ASP A 196 1.15 -30.22 2.05
CA ASP A 196 2.29 -30.97 1.50
C ASP A 196 2.98 -30.22 0.37
N GLU A 197 2.22 -29.64 -0.57
CA GLU A 197 2.79 -28.83 -1.67
C GLU A 197 3.58 -27.63 -1.15
N LEU A 198 3.04 -26.91 -0.15
CA LEU A 198 3.76 -25.77 0.41
C LEU A 198 5.03 -26.24 1.12
N GLN A 199 4.95 -27.30 1.93
CA GLN A 199 6.10 -27.83 2.65
C GLN A 199 7.19 -28.33 1.70
N GLU A 200 6.83 -29.08 0.65
CA GLU A 200 7.76 -29.52 -0.39
C GLU A 200 8.44 -28.30 -1.07
N THR A 201 7.66 -27.29 -1.47
CA THR A 201 8.18 -26.07 -2.07
C THR A 201 9.19 -25.35 -1.16
N LEU A 202 8.89 -25.24 0.14
CA LEU A 202 9.81 -24.60 1.08
C LEU A 202 11.09 -25.39 1.31
N ARG A 203 11.08 -26.71 1.12
CA ARG A 203 12.25 -27.59 1.22
C ARG A 203 13.17 -27.58 -0.01
N GLU A 204 12.73 -27.02 -1.12
CA GLU A 204 13.57 -26.91 -2.34
C GLU A 204 14.85 -26.10 -2.12
N ARG A 205 14.88 -25.23 -1.11
CA ARG A 205 16.02 -24.38 -0.76
C ARG A 205 16.43 -24.56 0.70
N LYS A 206 17.73 -24.49 0.96
CA LYS A 206 18.27 -24.53 2.32
C LYS A 206 17.91 -23.31 3.16
N THR A 207 17.72 -22.17 2.48
CA THR A 207 17.30 -20.91 3.11
C THR A 207 16.05 -20.40 2.42
N MET A 208 15.14 -19.84 3.20
CA MET A 208 13.90 -19.26 2.71
C MET A 208 13.67 -17.90 3.37
N PRO A 209 12.88 -17.01 2.76
CA PRO A 209 12.42 -15.80 3.44
C PRO A 209 11.64 -16.19 4.71
N GLU A 210 11.79 -15.37 5.77
CA GLU A 210 10.98 -15.57 6.96
C GLU A 210 9.48 -15.43 6.61
N MET A 211 8.69 -16.38 7.11
CA MET A 211 7.24 -16.41 6.92
C MET A 211 6.53 -16.42 8.28
N MET A 212 5.24 -16.20 8.25
CA MET A 212 4.36 -16.39 9.39
C MET A 212 3.11 -17.18 8.97
N ALA A 213 2.67 -18.07 9.83
CA ALA A 213 1.33 -18.66 9.78
C ALA A 213 0.40 -17.80 10.63
N MET A 214 -0.83 -17.60 10.19
CA MET A 214 -1.85 -16.87 10.93
C MET A 214 -3.23 -17.48 10.68
N GLU A 215 -4.18 -17.20 11.58
CA GLU A 215 -5.57 -17.58 11.36
C GLU A 215 -6.13 -16.92 10.09
N CYS A 216 -6.92 -17.66 9.33
CA CYS A 216 -7.57 -17.15 8.13
C CYS A 216 -8.91 -16.53 8.51
N LEU A 217 -9.03 -15.20 8.40
CA LEU A 217 -10.27 -14.50 8.69
C LEU A 217 -11.24 -14.64 7.50
N PRO A 218 -12.52 -14.96 7.73
CA PRO A 218 -13.45 -15.30 6.66
C PRO A 218 -14.15 -14.12 6.00
N GLY A 219 -14.19 -12.96 6.70
CA GLY A 219 -15.05 -11.85 6.29
C GLY A 219 -14.47 -10.96 5.19
N GLU A 220 -15.18 -9.90 4.88
CA GLU A 220 -14.83 -8.91 3.84
C GLU A 220 -13.55 -8.14 4.18
N GLU A 221 -13.01 -7.48 3.17
CA GLU A 221 -11.83 -6.62 3.31
C GLU A 221 -12.23 -5.16 3.32
N GLY A 222 -11.59 -4.38 4.18
CA GLY A 222 -11.74 -2.94 4.24
C GLY A 222 -10.44 -2.25 4.56
N SER A 223 -10.39 -0.93 4.37
CA SER A 223 -9.20 -0.16 4.69
C SER A 223 -9.56 1.21 5.28
N VAL A 224 -8.78 1.66 6.25
CA VAL A 224 -8.75 3.05 6.69
C VAL A 224 -7.55 3.73 6.04
N ASP A 225 -7.82 4.68 5.17
CA ASP A 225 -6.80 5.56 4.61
C ASP A 225 -6.74 6.85 5.43
N LEU A 226 -5.55 7.29 5.82
CA LEU A 226 -5.38 8.41 6.75
C LEU A 226 -4.13 9.26 6.50
N ILE A 227 -4.14 10.43 7.15
CA ILE A 227 -2.97 11.29 7.36
C ILE A 227 -2.83 11.51 8.86
N ALA A 228 -1.62 11.32 9.37
CA ALA A 228 -1.29 11.53 10.76
C ALA A 228 -0.10 12.48 10.96
N ASP A 229 0.03 12.99 12.18
CA ASP A 229 1.16 13.78 12.64
C ASP A 229 1.53 13.35 14.06
N ASN A 230 2.72 12.79 14.23
CA ASN A 230 3.25 12.30 15.51
C ASN A 230 2.23 11.49 16.32
N GLY A 231 1.56 10.54 15.65
CA GLY A 231 0.58 9.65 16.27
C GLY A 231 -0.84 10.22 16.38
N LYS A 232 -1.07 11.48 15.99
CA LYS A 232 -2.40 12.08 15.95
C LYS A 232 -2.96 12.02 14.53
N ILE A 233 -4.11 11.39 14.34
CA ILE A 233 -4.79 11.38 13.05
C ILE A 233 -5.38 12.76 12.79
N LEU A 234 -5.06 13.32 11.61
CA LEU A 234 -5.58 14.58 11.11
C LEU A 234 -6.81 14.37 10.22
N TYR A 235 -6.75 13.33 9.37
CA TYR A 235 -7.82 12.94 8.47
C TYR A 235 -7.84 11.42 8.34
N MET A 236 -9.02 10.84 8.25
CA MET A 236 -9.19 9.41 7.92
C MET A 236 -10.53 9.17 7.24
N ALA A 237 -10.58 8.13 6.42
CA ALA A 237 -11.79 7.65 5.80
C ALA A 237 -11.71 6.12 5.60
N TYR A 238 -12.85 5.43 5.74
CA TYR A 238 -12.94 3.98 5.58
C TYR A 238 -13.62 3.63 4.26
N ARG A 239 -13.07 2.62 3.60
CA ARG A 239 -13.67 1.97 2.43
C ARG A 239 -13.72 0.46 2.61
N GLU A 240 -14.78 -0.16 2.12
CA GLU A 240 -14.85 -1.61 1.93
C GLU A 240 -14.53 -1.97 0.49
N SER A 241 -13.84 -3.09 0.28
CA SER A 241 -13.37 -3.54 -1.02
C SER A 241 -13.90 -4.95 -1.28
N ASN A 242 -14.73 -5.12 -2.30
CA ASN A 242 -15.42 -6.40 -2.54
C ASN A 242 -14.71 -7.27 -3.58
N VAL A 243 -13.89 -6.70 -4.46
CA VAL A 243 -13.19 -7.40 -5.54
C VAL A 243 -11.78 -6.85 -5.64
N ASN A 244 -10.77 -7.70 -5.50
CA ASN A 244 -9.37 -7.33 -5.65
C ASN A 244 -8.75 -8.02 -6.88
N LEU A 245 -8.00 -7.26 -7.66
CA LEU A 245 -7.18 -7.79 -8.74
C LEU A 245 -5.75 -7.29 -8.53
N ALA A 246 -4.80 -8.22 -8.43
CA ALA A 246 -3.40 -7.90 -8.13
C ALA A 246 -3.23 -6.98 -6.91
N SER A 247 -3.98 -7.24 -5.83
CA SER A 247 -4.01 -6.44 -4.59
C SER A 247 -4.57 -5.01 -4.76
N ILE A 248 -5.23 -4.72 -5.88
CA ILE A 248 -5.87 -3.41 -6.12
C ILE A 248 -7.39 -3.59 -6.13
N PRO A 249 -8.15 -2.87 -5.30
CA PRO A 249 -9.60 -2.91 -5.29
C PRO A 249 -10.18 -2.53 -6.66
N GLN A 250 -11.05 -3.39 -7.20
CA GLN A 250 -11.80 -3.13 -8.43
C GLN A 250 -13.15 -2.48 -8.15
N GLU A 251 -13.70 -2.77 -6.99
CA GLU A 251 -14.91 -2.14 -6.48
C GLU A 251 -14.67 -1.71 -5.04
N ALA A 252 -15.16 -0.54 -4.68
CA ALA A 252 -15.10 -0.03 -3.32
C ALA A 252 -16.35 0.78 -2.98
N THR A 253 -16.73 0.75 -1.70
CA THR A 253 -17.81 1.58 -1.16
C THR A 253 -17.29 2.33 0.05
N LEU A 254 -17.53 3.63 0.08
CA LEU A 254 -17.14 4.50 1.18
C LEU A 254 -18.26 4.57 2.23
N PHE A 255 -17.97 4.24 3.45
CA PHE A 255 -18.89 4.44 4.57
C PHE A 255 -18.14 4.67 5.88
N ARG A 256 -18.87 5.04 6.93
CA ARG A 256 -18.28 5.26 8.24
C ARG A 256 -18.20 3.93 9.01
N ASN A 257 -17.03 3.64 9.56
CA ASN A 257 -16.82 2.47 10.41
C ASN A 257 -16.09 2.90 11.70
N ASP A 258 -16.86 3.15 12.75
CA ASP A 258 -16.34 3.68 14.00
C ASP A 258 -15.42 2.70 14.73
N GLU A 259 -15.64 1.37 14.61
CA GLU A 259 -14.77 0.36 15.22
C GLU A 259 -13.40 0.33 14.53
N ALA A 260 -13.35 0.35 13.18
CA ALA A 260 -12.09 0.43 12.44
C ALA A 260 -11.36 1.75 12.73
N TYR A 261 -12.09 2.86 12.92
CA TYR A 261 -11.49 4.14 13.29
C TYR A 261 -10.84 4.10 14.66
N GLN A 262 -11.50 3.53 15.68
CA GLN A 262 -10.94 3.37 17.02
C GLN A 262 -9.67 2.52 17.02
N ILE A 263 -9.65 1.43 16.23
CA ILE A 263 -8.44 0.61 16.07
C ILE A 263 -7.33 1.41 15.40
N ALA A 264 -7.64 2.15 14.33
CA ALA A 264 -6.68 2.99 13.63
C ALA A 264 -6.07 4.05 14.56
N GLU A 265 -6.90 4.77 15.33
CA GLU A 265 -6.46 5.76 16.32
C GLU A 265 -5.50 5.15 17.33
N ALA A 266 -5.87 4.01 17.94
CA ALA A 266 -5.04 3.34 18.94
C ALA A 266 -3.68 2.90 18.39
N VAL A 267 -3.65 2.35 17.16
CA VAL A 267 -2.41 1.87 16.54
C VAL A 267 -1.52 3.02 16.11
N ILE A 268 -2.08 4.04 15.46
CA ILE A 268 -1.32 5.21 14.98
C ILE A 268 -0.73 5.99 16.15
N GLU A 269 -1.46 6.14 17.25
CA GLU A 269 -0.96 6.77 18.49
C GLU A 269 0.25 6.01 19.05
N LYS A 270 0.19 4.68 19.13
CA LYS A 270 1.29 3.83 19.65
C LYS A 270 2.51 3.84 18.73
N LEU A 271 2.31 3.82 17.42
CA LEU A 271 3.39 3.92 16.44
C LEU A 271 4.02 5.32 16.40
N LYS A 272 3.29 6.37 16.82
CA LYS A 272 3.65 7.78 16.61
C LYS A 272 3.88 8.11 15.14
N LEU A 273 3.13 7.45 14.25
CA LEU A 273 3.30 7.56 12.83
C LEU A 273 3.01 9.00 12.35
N THR A 274 3.83 9.49 11.42
CA THR A 274 3.62 10.75 10.71
C THR A 274 3.52 10.48 9.22
N GLY A 275 2.51 11.04 8.56
CA GLY A 275 2.32 10.94 7.11
C GLY A 275 1.08 10.17 6.71
N SER A 276 1.06 9.73 5.43
CA SER A 276 -0.03 8.91 4.91
C SER A 276 0.14 7.46 5.33
N ALA A 277 -0.96 6.81 5.67
CA ALA A 277 -1.01 5.37 5.88
C ALA A 277 -2.33 4.78 5.38
N ASP A 278 -2.25 3.52 4.98
CA ASP A 278 -3.35 2.66 4.57
C ASP A 278 -3.35 1.45 5.50
N LEU A 279 -4.40 1.32 6.30
CA LEU A 279 -4.59 0.27 7.29
C LEU A 279 -5.57 -0.75 6.73
N ASP A 280 -5.11 -1.94 6.39
CA ASP A 280 -5.93 -3.00 5.83
C ASP A 280 -6.56 -3.86 6.93
N PHE A 281 -7.87 -4.01 6.85
CA PHE A 281 -8.70 -4.80 7.76
C PHE A 281 -9.33 -5.99 7.07
N LYS A 282 -9.57 -7.03 7.84
CA LYS A 282 -10.44 -8.14 7.46
C LYS A 282 -11.38 -8.47 8.61
N TYR A 283 -12.63 -8.82 8.28
CA TYR A 283 -13.61 -9.11 9.32
C TYR A 283 -13.48 -10.54 9.84
N ASP A 284 -13.61 -10.68 11.16
CA ASP A 284 -13.66 -11.99 11.81
C ASP A 284 -15.05 -12.65 11.65
N GLU A 285 -15.22 -13.86 12.22
CA GLU A 285 -16.46 -14.64 12.17
C GLU A 285 -17.65 -13.95 12.86
N ASN A 286 -17.40 -12.95 13.71
CA ASN A 286 -18.42 -12.19 14.44
C ASN A 286 -18.73 -10.83 13.77
N GLY A 287 -18.09 -10.54 12.64
CA GLY A 287 -18.27 -9.28 11.91
C GLY A 287 -17.52 -8.09 12.49
N HIS A 288 -16.48 -8.32 13.30
CA HIS A 288 -15.60 -7.26 13.81
C HIS A 288 -14.37 -7.06 12.93
N PRO A 289 -13.97 -5.81 12.64
CA PRO A 289 -12.75 -5.55 11.88
C PRO A 289 -11.51 -5.93 12.69
N VAL A 290 -10.58 -6.62 12.03
CA VAL A 290 -9.28 -7.00 12.57
C VAL A 290 -8.20 -6.42 11.68
N LEU A 291 -7.28 -5.68 12.25
CA LEU A 291 -6.19 -5.06 11.51
C LEU A 291 -5.18 -6.10 11.03
N MET A 292 -4.90 -6.08 9.73
CA MET A 292 -4.06 -7.06 9.04
C MET A 292 -2.68 -6.56 8.69
N GLU A 293 -2.57 -5.31 8.25
CA GLU A 293 -1.31 -4.66 7.90
C GLU A 293 -1.46 -3.14 7.83
N ILE A 294 -0.35 -2.44 7.89
CA ILE A 294 -0.26 -1.00 7.63
C ILE A 294 0.75 -0.78 6.52
N ASN A 295 0.34 0.02 5.54
CA ASN A 295 1.19 0.52 4.49
C ASN A 295 1.48 2.01 4.74
N PRO A 296 2.66 2.43 5.24
CA PRO A 296 2.94 3.83 5.62
C PRO A 296 3.24 4.70 4.39
N ARG A 297 2.33 4.69 3.44
CA ARG A 297 2.39 5.42 2.15
C ARG A 297 0.99 5.67 1.61
N ILE A 298 0.92 6.44 0.53
CA ILE A 298 -0.33 6.66 -0.21
C ILE A 298 -0.83 5.33 -0.81
N ALA A 299 -2.12 5.05 -0.64
CA ALA A 299 -2.75 3.84 -1.16
C ALA A 299 -3.21 3.95 -2.62
N ALA A 300 -3.67 2.82 -3.15
CA ALA A 300 -4.07 2.69 -4.56
C ALA A 300 -5.43 3.34 -4.89
N THR A 301 -6.29 3.58 -3.89
CA THR A 301 -7.72 3.89 -4.13
C THR A 301 -8.08 5.31 -3.67
N MET A 302 -7.17 6.27 -3.89
CA MET A 302 -7.30 7.64 -3.38
C MET A 302 -8.41 8.44 -4.04
N GLN A 303 -8.73 8.19 -5.31
CA GLN A 303 -9.69 9.02 -6.04
C GLN A 303 -11.10 8.95 -5.44
N ILE A 304 -11.52 7.79 -4.89
CA ILE A 304 -12.84 7.70 -4.26
C ILE A 304 -12.98 8.68 -3.08
N PHE A 305 -11.92 8.88 -2.33
CA PHE A 305 -11.92 9.81 -1.20
C PHE A 305 -12.00 11.26 -1.69
N LYS A 306 -11.25 11.63 -2.75
CA LYS A 306 -11.33 12.95 -3.38
C LYS A 306 -12.77 13.25 -3.83
N GLU A 307 -13.41 12.32 -4.54
CA GLU A 307 -14.77 12.47 -5.03
C GLU A 307 -15.80 12.56 -3.87
N ALA A 308 -15.49 11.98 -2.72
CA ALA A 308 -16.27 12.08 -1.50
C ALA A 308 -16.02 13.35 -0.67
N GLY A 309 -15.10 14.23 -1.11
CA GLY A 309 -14.79 15.49 -0.45
C GLY A 309 -13.53 15.52 0.41
N ILE A 310 -12.77 14.43 0.49
CA ILE A 310 -11.52 14.34 1.26
C ILE A 310 -10.34 13.95 0.37
N ASN A 311 -9.62 14.91 -0.18
CA ASN A 311 -8.47 14.68 -1.05
C ASN A 311 -7.18 14.40 -0.24
N LEU A 312 -7.05 13.18 0.28
CA LEU A 312 -5.92 12.79 1.14
C LEU A 312 -4.55 13.07 0.51
N PRO A 313 -4.25 12.75 -0.77
CA PRO A 313 -2.95 13.06 -1.36
C PRO A 313 -2.63 14.55 -1.33
N TYR A 314 -3.58 15.41 -1.64
CA TYR A 314 -3.37 16.85 -1.64
C TYR A 314 -3.28 17.43 -0.23
N LEU A 315 -4.09 16.94 0.71
CA LEU A 315 -4.01 17.34 2.13
C LEU A 315 -2.66 16.95 2.74
N ARG A 316 -2.05 15.83 2.31
CA ARG A 316 -0.69 15.48 2.71
C ARG A 316 0.35 16.47 2.19
N ILE A 317 0.20 16.95 0.97
CA ILE A 317 1.07 18.01 0.42
C ILE A 317 0.95 19.29 1.25
N LYS A 318 -0.27 19.71 1.58
CA LYS A 318 -0.51 20.89 2.43
C LYS A 318 0.18 20.74 3.79
N GLN A 319 0.05 19.56 4.44
CA GLN A 319 0.73 19.26 5.70
C GLN A 319 2.26 19.39 5.57
N LEU A 320 2.87 18.81 4.52
CA LEU A 320 4.31 18.87 4.28
C LEU A 320 4.83 20.29 4.06
N LEU A 321 4.02 21.14 3.43
CA LEU A 321 4.33 22.54 3.16
C LEU A 321 4.03 23.45 4.35
N GLY A 322 3.46 22.93 5.44
CA GLY A 322 3.08 23.73 6.63
C GLY A 322 1.90 24.66 6.36
N GLU A 323 1.02 24.32 5.42
CA GLU A 323 -0.16 25.10 5.06
C GLU A 323 -1.36 24.74 5.93
N ASP A 324 -2.32 25.66 6.03
CA ASP A 324 -3.56 25.44 6.77
C ASP A 324 -4.33 24.23 6.23
N LEU A 325 -4.75 23.36 7.14
CA LEU A 325 -5.51 22.15 6.84
C LEU A 325 -7.00 22.43 7.07
N PRO A 326 -7.84 22.36 6.02
CA PRO A 326 -9.26 22.66 6.13
C PRO A 326 -10.02 21.57 6.89
N GLN A 327 -11.13 21.93 7.51
CA GLN A 327 -12.13 20.93 7.89
C GLN A 327 -12.80 20.38 6.62
N VAL A 328 -13.03 19.08 6.59
CA VAL A 328 -13.63 18.40 5.45
C VAL A 328 -14.87 17.63 5.90
N GLU A 329 -15.88 17.63 5.05
CA GLU A 329 -17.09 16.82 5.22
C GLU A 329 -17.04 15.67 4.21
N ILE A 330 -17.14 14.42 4.70
CA ILE A 330 -17.06 13.22 3.87
C ILE A 330 -18.48 12.81 3.47
N LYS A 331 -18.72 12.70 2.17
CA LYS A 331 -19.97 12.19 1.60
C LYS A 331 -19.92 10.67 1.53
N TYR A 332 -20.46 10.01 2.53
CA TYR A 332 -20.54 8.55 2.59
C TYR A 332 -21.56 7.98 1.60
N GLY A 333 -21.42 6.69 1.27
CA GLY A 333 -22.29 5.98 0.32
C GLY A 333 -21.78 6.01 -1.12
N LEU A 334 -20.66 6.72 -1.39
CA LEU A 334 -20.05 6.73 -2.72
C LEU A 334 -19.51 5.34 -3.06
N LYS A 335 -19.80 4.89 -4.27
CA LYS A 335 -19.32 3.62 -4.83
C LYS A 335 -18.37 3.88 -6.00
N MET A 336 -17.30 3.13 -6.05
CA MET A 336 -16.35 3.14 -7.15
C MET A 336 -16.33 1.77 -7.83
N LYS A 337 -16.22 1.76 -9.14
CA LYS A 337 -15.93 0.56 -9.95
C LYS A 337 -14.92 0.90 -11.02
N ARG A 338 -13.81 0.13 -11.09
CA ARG A 338 -12.80 0.30 -12.14
C ARG A 338 -13.26 -0.30 -13.45
N ARG A 339 -12.89 0.35 -14.54
CA ARG A 339 -13.02 -0.13 -15.91
C ARG A 339 -11.67 -0.01 -16.60
N TYR A 340 -11.36 -0.94 -17.46
CA TYR A 340 -10.14 -0.87 -18.28
C TYR A 340 -10.40 -0.01 -19.49
N GLN A 341 -9.36 0.74 -19.90
CA GLN A 341 -9.33 1.51 -21.12
C GLN A 341 -8.07 1.13 -21.88
N GLU A 342 -8.21 0.85 -23.19
CA GLU A 342 -7.08 0.58 -24.07
C GLU A 342 -6.43 1.90 -24.48
N MET A 343 -5.10 1.92 -24.51
CA MET A 343 -4.31 3.04 -24.98
C MET A 343 -3.47 2.58 -26.18
N PHE A 344 -3.49 3.36 -27.26
CA PHE A 344 -2.78 3.04 -28.48
C PHE A 344 -1.67 4.05 -28.75
N TYR A 345 -0.47 3.57 -29.07
CA TYR A 345 0.67 4.41 -29.40
C TYR A 345 1.60 3.70 -30.40
N TYR A 346 2.38 4.50 -31.13
CA TYR A 346 3.43 3.99 -32.00
C TYR A 346 4.78 4.25 -31.36
N ASP A 347 5.68 3.28 -31.39
CA ASP A 347 7.05 3.37 -30.83
C ASP A 347 8.03 4.15 -31.73
N ASN A 348 7.53 4.83 -32.74
CA ASN A 348 8.33 5.60 -33.68
C ASN A 348 8.65 7.00 -33.13
N ASN A 349 9.92 7.40 -33.18
CA ASN A 349 10.49 8.64 -32.67
C ASN A 349 9.93 9.96 -33.27
N GLY A 350 8.71 9.98 -33.81
CA GLY A 350 8.17 11.12 -34.51
C GLY A 350 6.66 11.23 -34.47
N GLY A 351 6.07 11.60 -33.36
CA GLY A 351 4.68 12.03 -33.41
C GLY A 351 3.87 11.77 -32.16
N LYS A 352 3.74 12.77 -31.33
CA LYS A 352 2.79 12.84 -30.23
C LYS A 352 1.35 12.82 -30.74
N LYS A 353 0.78 11.66 -30.97
CA LYS A 353 -0.68 11.51 -31.10
C LYS A 353 -1.13 10.33 -30.26
N TRP A 354 -1.43 10.62 -29.01
CA TRP A 354 -2.20 9.74 -28.15
C TRP A 354 -3.66 9.83 -28.56
N LYS A 355 -4.31 8.70 -28.80
CA LYS A 355 -5.78 8.62 -28.84
C LYS A 355 -6.22 8.01 -27.51
N LEU A 356 -6.87 8.78 -26.70
CA LEU A 356 -7.67 8.33 -25.57
C LEU A 356 -9.00 7.78 -26.07
#